data_023c1be2848bf39a7517c7a3ec13c334
#
_entry.id   023c1be2848bf39a7517c7a3ec13c334
#
_cell.length_a   1.000
_cell.length_b   1.000
_cell.length_c   1.000
_cell.angle_alpha   90.00
_cell.angle_beta   90.00
_cell.angle_gamma   90.00
#
_symmetry.space_group_name_H-M   'P 1'
#
loop_
_entity.id
_entity.type
_entity.pdbx_description
1 polymer ?
#
loop_
_entity_poly.entity_id
_entity_poly.type
_entity_poly.pdbx_seq_one_letter_code
_entity_poly.pdbx_strand_id
1 'polypeptide(L)'
;MTAEADVLTGVLDEWKSAVDAHEPARVAESFTEDAVFQGLHPYSVGRAGVAEYYAAQPPGLTADYRVLETRRLAEDVVLGYVSVDFGFTDRPVLPVTLGVVLRRAGGAWLIAHYQVSRR
;
A
#
# COMPACT_ATOMS: atom_id res chain seq x y z
N MET A 1 15.40 -9.70 -11.75
CA MET A 1 14.08 -9.36 -11.17
C MET A 1 13.00 -9.65 -12.17
N THR A 2 11.83 -10.03 -11.72
CA THR A 2 10.70 -10.30 -12.60
C THR A 2 9.97 -9.00 -12.95
N ALA A 3 9.21 -9.03 -14.04
CA ALA A 3 8.37 -7.87 -14.41
C ALA A 3 7.35 -7.56 -13.31
N GLU A 4 6.78 -8.59 -12.67
CA GLU A 4 5.82 -8.45 -11.58
C GLU A 4 6.45 -7.78 -10.37
N ALA A 5 7.68 -8.15 -10.02
CA ALA A 5 8.39 -7.53 -8.91
C ALA A 5 8.69 -6.05 -9.20
N ASP A 6 9.04 -5.73 -10.44
CA ASP A 6 9.32 -4.34 -10.84
C ASP A 6 8.05 -3.49 -10.79
N VAL A 7 6.91 -4.05 -11.24
CA VAL A 7 5.61 -3.37 -11.13
C VAL A 7 5.28 -3.10 -9.68
N LEU A 8 5.43 -4.12 -8.83
CA LEU A 8 5.11 -4.01 -7.40
C LEU A 8 5.98 -2.96 -6.71
N THR A 9 7.29 -3.01 -6.92
CA THR A 9 8.20 -2.05 -6.27
C THR A 9 7.95 -0.64 -6.78
N GLY A 10 7.63 -0.45 -8.05
CA GLY A 10 7.29 0.86 -8.57
C GLY A 10 6.11 1.49 -7.86
N VAL A 11 5.04 0.71 -7.64
CA VAL A 11 3.85 1.19 -6.92
C VAL A 11 4.14 1.40 -5.45
N LEU A 12 4.80 0.43 -4.81
CA LEU A 12 5.05 0.50 -3.36
C LEU A 12 6.09 1.56 -2.99
N ASP A 13 7.06 1.85 -3.85
CA ASP A 13 8.02 2.93 -3.60
C ASP A 13 7.31 4.29 -3.58
N GLU A 14 6.34 4.49 -4.47
CA GLU A 14 5.56 5.73 -4.48
C GLU A 14 4.65 5.80 -3.25
N TRP A 15 4.00 4.69 -2.89
CA TRP A 15 3.19 4.59 -1.68
C TRP A 15 4.04 4.91 -0.43
N LYS A 16 5.20 4.29 -0.31
CA LYS A 16 6.12 4.54 0.80
C LYS A 16 6.54 6.00 0.86
N SER A 17 6.93 6.57 -0.27
CA SER A 17 7.34 7.97 -0.34
C SER A 17 6.25 8.91 0.19
N ALA A 18 5.01 8.65 -0.20
CA ALA A 18 3.87 9.47 0.23
C ALA A 18 3.54 9.27 1.72
N VAL A 19 3.64 8.02 2.21
CA VAL A 19 3.43 7.71 3.64
C VAL A 19 4.51 8.40 4.48
N ASP A 20 5.77 8.22 4.10
CA ASP A 20 6.91 8.79 4.83
C ASP A 20 6.85 10.34 4.87
N ALA A 21 6.33 10.95 3.81
CA ALA A 21 6.18 12.42 3.73
C ALA A 21 4.92 12.93 4.40
N HIS A 22 4.07 12.05 4.92
CA HIS A 22 2.78 12.39 5.51
C HIS A 22 1.92 13.22 4.54
N GLU A 23 1.74 12.67 3.35
CA GLU A 23 0.94 13.29 2.28
C GLU A 23 -0.26 12.39 1.95
N PRO A 24 -1.35 12.44 2.76
CA PRO A 24 -2.47 11.50 2.63
C PRO A 24 -3.14 11.50 1.25
N ALA A 25 -3.31 12.66 0.64
CA ALA A 25 -3.92 12.76 -0.69
C ALA A 25 -3.05 12.05 -1.73
N ARG A 26 -1.74 12.18 -1.61
CA ARG A 26 -0.79 11.52 -2.52
C ARG A 26 -0.77 10.01 -2.31
N VAL A 27 -0.90 9.56 -1.05
CA VAL A 27 -1.04 8.12 -0.77
C VAL A 27 -2.27 7.57 -1.51
N ALA A 28 -3.40 8.28 -1.43
CA ALA A 28 -4.64 7.85 -2.06
C ALA A 28 -4.52 7.77 -3.59
N GLU A 29 -3.68 8.58 -4.21
CA GLU A 29 -3.46 8.55 -5.66
C GLU A 29 -2.82 7.24 -6.15
N SER A 30 -2.21 6.46 -5.26
CA SER A 30 -1.67 5.14 -5.60
C SER A 30 -2.75 4.05 -5.67
N PHE A 31 -3.99 4.39 -5.36
CA PHE A 31 -5.11 3.45 -5.29
C PHE A 31 -6.10 3.69 -6.42
N THR A 32 -6.84 2.64 -6.80
CA THR A 32 -7.95 2.80 -7.76
C THR A 32 -9.12 3.53 -7.08
N GLU A 33 -10.03 4.07 -7.89
CA GLU A 33 -11.19 4.80 -7.38
C GLU A 33 -12.12 3.92 -6.54
N ASP A 34 -12.10 2.61 -6.78
CA ASP A 34 -12.95 1.63 -6.09
C ASP A 34 -12.14 0.70 -5.20
N ALA A 35 -10.94 1.08 -4.81
CA ALA A 35 -10.06 0.21 -4.03
C ALA A 35 -10.70 -0.21 -2.70
N VAL A 36 -10.52 -1.48 -2.35
CA VAL A 36 -10.87 -1.98 -1.03
C VAL A 36 -9.64 -1.85 -0.15
N PHE A 37 -9.76 -1.09 0.93
CA PHE A 37 -8.65 -0.77 1.81
C PHE A 37 -8.94 -1.27 3.22
N GLN A 38 -8.15 -2.22 3.69
CA GLN A 38 -8.24 -2.78 5.03
C GLN A 38 -6.91 -2.56 5.76
N GLY A 39 -6.84 -1.49 6.56
CA GLY A 39 -5.76 -1.30 7.51
C GLY A 39 -6.08 -2.01 8.81
N LEU A 40 -5.69 -1.45 9.96
CA LEU A 40 -5.98 -2.03 11.27
C LEU A 40 -7.32 -1.55 11.85
N HIS A 41 -8.04 -0.73 11.12
CA HIS A 41 -9.38 -0.25 11.45
C HIS A 41 -10.38 -0.86 10.46
N PRO A 42 -11.69 -0.67 10.65
CA PRO A 42 -12.67 -1.18 9.69
C PRO A 42 -12.36 -0.76 8.27
N TYR A 43 -12.65 -1.62 7.32
CA TYR A 43 -12.31 -1.36 5.93
C TYR A 43 -13.08 -0.17 5.35
N SER A 44 -12.54 0.38 4.28
CA SER A 44 -13.21 1.40 3.49
C SER A 44 -13.10 1.09 2.01
N VAL A 45 -13.90 1.77 1.20
CA VAL A 45 -13.86 1.63 -0.25
C VAL A 45 -13.63 3.01 -0.85
N GLY A 46 -12.66 3.09 -1.77
CA GLY A 46 -12.36 4.32 -2.49
C GLY A 46 -11.23 5.14 -1.89
N ARG A 47 -10.77 6.12 -2.66
CA ARG A 47 -9.61 6.95 -2.30
C ARG A 47 -9.83 7.81 -1.07
N ALA A 48 -11.05 8.31 -0.87
CA ALA A 48 -11.34 9.17 0.28
C ALA A 48 -11.05 8.48 1.60
N GLY A 49 -11.42 7.20 1.72
CA GLY A 49 -11.14 6.42 2.93
C GLY A 49 -9.65 6.20 3.17
N VAL A 50 -8.88 6.00 2.10
CA VAL A 50 -7.42 5.88 2.20
C VAL A 50 -6.83 7.19 2.71
N ALA A 51 -7.22 8.32 2.12
CA ALA A 51 -6.72 9.62 2.54
C ALA A 51 -7.07 9.92 4.01
N GLU A 52 -8.29 9.61 4.43
CA GLU A 52 -8.69 9.78 5.84
C GLU A 52 -7.86 8.94 6.79
N TYR A 53 -7.62 7.69 6.41
CA TYR A 53 -6.82 6.77 7.24
C TYR A 53 -5.43 7.34 7.47
N TYR A 54 -4.74 7.75 6.40
CA TYR A 54 -3.37 8.25 6.54
C TYR A 54 -3.32 9.66 7.13
N ALA A 55 -4.36 10.48 6.95
CA ALA A 55 -4.44 11.78 7.61
C ALA A 55 -4.54 11.63 9.14
N ALA A 56 -5.17 10.54 9.61
CA ALA A 56 -5.31 10.26 11.04
C ALA A 56 -4.06 9.66 11.67
N GLN A 57 -3.07 9.25 10.86
CA GLN A 57 -1.82 8.71 11.40
C GLN A 57 -0.93 9.85 11.93
N PRO A 58 -0.09 9.57 12.95
CA PRO A 58 0.78 10.60 13.49
C PRO A 58 1.87 10.97 12.47
N PRO A 59 2.29 12.25 12.45
CA PRO A 59 3.47 12.64 11.69
C PRO A 59 4.67 11.82 12.14
N GLY A 60 5.56 11.49 11.21
CA GLY A 60 6.71 10.66 11.51
C GLY A 60 6.49 9.16 11.26
N LEU A 61 5.27 8.78 10.87
CA LEU A 61 5.02 7.42 10.41
C LEU A 61 5.87 7.13 9.18
N THR A 62 6.57 6.00 9.20
CA THR A 62 7.34 5.51 8.05
C THR A 62 6.89 4.10 7.69
N ALA A 63 7.09 3.73 6.43
CA ALA A 63 6.76 2.39 5.96
C ALA A 63 8.00 1.79 5.30
N ASP A 64 8.58 0.78 5.93
CA ASP A 64 9.69 0.03 5.36
C ASP A 64 9.19 -1.34 4.95
N TYR A 65 9.37 -1.70 3.69
CA TYR A 65 8.79 -2.94 3.19
C TYR A 65 9.83 -3.84 2.53
N ARG A 66 9.50 -5.12 2.47
CA ARG A 66 10.28 -6.13 1.75
C ARG A 66 9.32 -7.05 1.03
N VAL A 67 9.56 -7.27 -0.25
CA VAL A 67 8.72 -8.15 -1.08
C VAL A 67 8.97 -9.61 -0.68
N LEU A 68 7.91 -10.35 -0.41
CA LEU A 68 7.96 -11.77 -0.08
C LEU A 68 7.55 -12.63 -1.29
N GLU A 69 6.43 -12.28 -1.94
CA GLU A 69 5.91 -13.03 -3.07
C GLU A 69 5.30 -12.08 -4.09
N THR A 70 5.38 -12.46 -5.36
CA THR A 70 4.65 -11.78 -6.44
C THR A 70 4.02 -12.84 -7.34
N ARG A 71 2.85 -12.54 -7.88
CA ARG A 71 2.17 -13.40 -8.85
C ARG A 71 1.51 -12.53 -9.91
N ARG A 72 1.63 -12.94 -11.15
CA ARG A 72 0.84 -12.31 -12.22
C ARG A 72 -0.45 -13.09 -12.35
N LEU A 73 -1.56 -12.47 -11.99
CA LEU A 73 -2.86 -13.11 -12.02
C LEU A 73 -3.53 -12.99 -13.38
N ALA A 74 -3.25 -11.90 -14.09
CA ALA A 74 -3.72 -11.65 -15.45
C ALA A 74 -2.78 -10.62 -16.07
N GLU A 75 -2.95 -10.31 -17.33
CA GLU A 75 -2.08 -9.36 -18.03
C GLU A 75 -1.99 -8.02 -17.28
N ASP A 76 -3.12 -7.55 -16.74
CA ASP A 76 -3.21 -6.25 -16.07
C ASP A 76 -3.43 -6.38 -14.57
N VAL A 77 -3.11 -7.53 -13.96
CA VAL A 77 -3.33 -7.77 -12.53
C VAL A 77 -2.12 -8.47 -11.93
N VAL A 78 -1.56 -7.86 -10.89
CA VAL A 78 -0.43 -8.42 -10.14
C VAL A 78 -0.79 -8.47 -8.66
N LEU A 79 -0.52 -9.62 -8.04
CA LEU A 79 -0.63 -9.78 -6.58
C LEU A 79 0.75 -9.60 -5.97
N GLY A 80 0.81 -8.84 -4.88
CA GLY A 80 2.00 -8.70 -4.07
C GLY A 80 1.74 -9.10 -2.64
N TYR A 81 2.72 -9.78 -2.02
CA TYR A 81 2.68 -10.13 -0.62
C TYR A 81 3.97 -9.62 -0.02
N VAL A 82 3.87 -8.71 0.95
CA VAL A 82 5.04 -8.00 1.46
C VAL A 82 5.03 -7.93 2.98
N SER A 83 6.24 -7.86 3.53
CA SER A 83 6.46 -7.56 4.93
C SER A 83 6.61 -6.06 5.06
N VAL A 84 5.89 -5.43 6.00
CA VAL A 84 6.01 -3.99 6.25
C VAL A 84 6.27 -3.75 7.73
N ASP A 85 7.25 -2.91 8.01
CA ASP A 85 7.50 -2.40 9.35
C ASP A 85 7.06 -0.93 9.38
N PHE A 86 5.96 -0.63 10.08
CA PHE A 86 5.54 0.74 10.28
C PHE A 86 6.30 1.32 11.46
N GLY A 87 7.10 2.36 11.20
CA GLY A 87 7.88 3.04 12.22
C GLY A 87 7.15 4.28 12.74
N PHE A 88 7.33 4.55 14.02
CA PHE A 88 6.73 5.69 14.70
C PHE A 88 7.81 6.40 15.51
N THR A 89 7.59 7.68 15.81
CA THR A 89 8.53 8.44 16.63
C THR A 89 8.26 8.26 18.12
N ASP A 90 7.06 7.82 18.50
CA ASP A 90 6.59 7.81 19.90
C ASP A 90 6.17 6.41 20.39
N ARG A 91 6.39 5.37 19.61
CA ARG A 91 5.98 4.01 19.98
C ARG A 91 6.81 2.99 19.20
N PRO A 92 6.78 1.70 19.61
CA PRO A 92 7.52 0.65 18.92
C PRO A 92 7.06 0.45 17.47
N VAL A 93 7.96 -0.11 16.67
CA VAL A 93 7.65 -0.54 15.30
C VAL A 93 6.49 -1.53 15.32
N LEU A 94 5.59 -1.37 14.36
CA LEU A 94 4.47 -2.29 14.16
C LEU A 94 4.75 -3.16 12.94
N PRO A 95 5.14 -4.44 13.15
CA PRO A 95 5.38 -5.34 12.02
C PRO A 95 4.05 -5.92 11.53
N VAL A 96 3.85 -5.88 10.22
CA VAL A 96 2.65 -6.42 9.59
C VAL A 96 3.04 -7.17 8.31
N THR A 97 2.10 -7.97 7.81
CA THR A 97 2.14 -8.52 6.48
C THR A 97 1.06 -7.83 5.66
N LEU A 98 1.38 -7.48 4.44
CA LEU A 98 0.49 -6.73 3.56
C LEU A 98 0.26 -7.51 2.26
N GLY A 99 -1.00 -7.80 1.96
CA GLY A 99 -1.39 -8.34 0.67
C GLY A 99 -1.98 -7.22 -0.18
N VAL A 100 -1.49 -7.08 -1.41
CA VAL A 100 -2.02 -6.09 -2.34
C VAL A 100 -2.34 -6.74 -3.68
N VAL A 101 -3.39 -6.23 -4.33
CA VAL A 101 -3.67 -6.54 -5.72
C VAL A 101 -3.53 -5.25 -6.50
N LEU A 102 -2.66 -5.27 -7.50
CA LEU A 102 -2.44 -4.14 -8.37
C LEU A 102 -3.18 -4.36 -9.69
N ARG A 103 -3.76 -3.31 -10.23
CA ARG A 103 -4.44 -3.36 -11.50
C ARG A 103 -3.91 -2.22 -12.38
N ARG A 104 -3.63 -2.53 -13.65
CA ARG A 104 -3.27 -1.48 -14.61
C ARG A 104 -4.57 -0.87 -15.16
N ALA A 105 -4.70 0.44 -14.98
CA ALA A 105 -5.86 1.20 -15.42
C ALA A 105 -5.38 2.52 -16.02
N GLY A 106 -5.79 2.82 -17.25
CA GLY A 106 -5.40 4.06 -17.90
C GLY A 106 -3.88 4.23 -18.06
N GLY A 107 -3.15 3.14 -18.25
CA GLY A 107 -1.70 3.17 -18.41
C GLY A 107 -0.90 3.21 -17.13
N ALA A 108 -1.55 3.23 -15.97
CA ALA A 108 -0.88 3.26 -14.66
C ALA A 108 -1.24 2.04 -13.83
N TRP A 109 -0.26 1.51 -13.07
CA TRP A 109 -0.50 0.45 -12.10
C TRP A 109 -0.93 1.08 -10.78
N LEU A 110 -2.08 0.65 -10.25
CA LEU A 110 -2.65 1.19 -9.01
C LEU A 110 -3.07 0.05 -8.09
N ILE A 111 -3.14 0.34 -6.79
CA ILE A 111 -3.58 -0.63 -5.79
C ILE A 111 -5.10 -0.71 -5.81
N ALA A 112 -5.64 -1.90 -6.13
CA ALA A 112 -7.08 -2.13 -6.14
C ALA A 112 -7.56 -2.79 -4.86
N HIS A 113 -6.67 -3.48 -4.15
CA HIS A 113 -6.97 -4.14 -2.88
C HIS A 113 -5.74 -4.08 -1.98
N TYR A 114 -5.97 -3.76 -0.71
CA TYR A 114 -4.91 -3.60 0.28
C TYR A 114 -5.41 -4.22 1.57
N GLN A 115 -4.69 -5.18 2.11
CA GLN A 115 -5.09 -5.83 3.35
C GLN A 115 -3.90 -6.12 4.25
N VAL A 116 -3.96 -5.60 5.46
CA VAL A 116 -2.91 -5.72 6.47
C VAL A 116 -3.28 -6.80 7.48
N SER A 117 -2.28 -7.57 7.89
CA SER A 117 -2.39 -8.52 9.00
C SER A 117 -1.22 -8.31 9.95
N ARG A 118 -1.48 -8.32 11.25
CA ARG A 118 -0.41 -8.23 12.25
C ARG A 118 0.43 -9.51 12.24
N ARG A 119 1.71 -9.34 12.48
CA ARG A 119 2.64 -10.46 12.67
C ARG A 119 2.90 -10.71 14.14
#